data_5a3a69d34f140586cb873e2054d439b1
#
_entry.id   5a3a69d34f140586cb873e2054d439b1
#
_cell.length_a   1.000
_cell.length_b   1.000
_cell.length_c   1.000
_cell.angle_alpha   90.00
_cell.angle_beta   90.00
_cell.angle_gamma   90.00
#
_symmetry.space_group_name_H-M   'P 1'
#
loop_
_entity.id
_entity.type
_entity.pdbx_description
1 polymer ?
#
loop_
_entity_poly.entity_id
_entity_poly.type
_entity_poly.pdbx_seq_one_letter_code
_entity_poly.pdbx_strand_id
1 'polypeptide(L)'
;MGFKTKNEAAPACADKNAMAWANAYLSQTKPELENDGWIWMLHGDTGVDNFRPYSEGDKENTDPNDWIYSGAHLMLMPKDPDSLGSQTTDFTTGAPYVMMKGTPYVHLMIPVEGYYDYQPEAAPK
;
A
#
# COMPACT_ATOMS: atom_id res chain seq x y z
N MET A 1 -4.04 7.12 -16.76
CA MET A 1 -4.88 7.44 -15.60
C MET A 1 -4.05 7.44 -14.33
N GLY A 2 -4.05 8.55 -13.60
CA GLY A 2 -3.24 8.65 -12.40
C GLY A 2 -3.87 9.53 -11.33
N PHE A 3 -3.39 9.40 -10.10
CA PHE A 3 -3.77 10.29 -9.01
C PHE A 3 -2.55 10.51 -8.11
N LYS A 4 -2.64 11.55 -7.29
CA LYS A 4 -1.60 11.83 -6.29
C LYS A 4 -2.20 11.65 -4.91
N THR A 5 -1.40 11.13 -4.00
CA THR A 5 -1.82 11.04 -2.61
C THR A 5 -1.75 12.41 -1.94
N LYS A 6 -2.47 12.53 -0.85
CA LYS A 6 -2.61 13.76 -0.09
C LYS A 6 -1.28 14.36 0.38
N ASN A 7 -0.34 13.51 0.78
CA ASN A 7 0.86 13.94 1.49
C ASN A 7 2.13 13.82 0.66
N GLU A 8 2.01 13.59 -0.64
CA GLU A 8 3.19 13.39 -1.46
C GLU A 8 2.93 13.77 -2.91
N ALA A 9 4.01 13.90 -3.65
CA ALA A 9 3.95 14.21 -5.06
C ALA A 9 4.11 12.97 -5.96
N ALA A 10 4.19 11.78 -5.38
CA ALA A 10 4.43 10.55 -6.13
C ALA A 10 3.25 10.23 -7.04
N PRO A 11 3.44 10.10 -8.34
CA PRO A 11 2.37 9.73 -9.24
C PRO A 11 2.03 8.25 -9.11
N ALA A 12 0.75 7.92 -9.30
CA ALA A 12 0.27 6.56 -9.34
C ALA A 12 -0.63 6.37 -10.56
N CYS A 13 -0.65 5.16 -11.10
CA CYS A 13 -1.55 4.79 -12.18
C CYS A 13 -2.42 3.64 -11.69
N ALA A 14 -3.73 3.76 -11.83
CA ALA A 14 -4.69 2.81 -11.27
C ALA A 14 -5.76 2.44 -12.29
N ASP A 15 -6.22 1.18 -12.24
CA ASP A 15 -7.37 0.78 -13.02
C ASP A 15 -8.67 1.23 -12.34
N LYS A 16 -9.81 0.93 -12.96
CA LYS A 16 -11.14 1.36 -12.51
C LYS A 16 -11.44 0.91 -11.07
N ASN A 17 -11.16 -0.35 -10.76
CA ASN A 17 -11.44 -0.89 -9.42
C ASN A 17 -10.50 -0.30 -8.38
N ALA A 18 -9.23 -0.14 -8.70
CA ALA A 18 -8.28 0.50 -7.80
C ALA A 18 -8.62 1.98 -7.58
N MET A 19 -9.13 2.67 -8.59
CA MET A 19 -9.61 4.05 -8.41
C MET A 19 -10.81 4.11 -7.47
N ALA A 20 -11.73 3.15 -7.55
CA ALA A 20 -12.85 3.05 -6.61
C ALA A 20 -12.34 2.82 -5.19
N TRP A 21 -11.33 1.96 -5.02
CA TRP A 21 -10.68 1.74 -3.73
C TRP A 21 -10.03 3.03 -3.21
N ALA A 22 -9.26 3.71 -4.04
CA ALA A 22 -8.57 4.94 -3.65
C ALA A 22 -9.55 6.05 -3.27
N ASN A 23 -10.65 6.20 -4.01
CA ASN A 23 -11.68 7.18 -3.68
C ASN A 23 -12.35 6.87 -2.35
N ALA A 24 -12.61 5.60 -2.06
CA ALA A 24 -13.16 5.17 -0.78
C ALA A 24 -12.17 5.48 0.35
N TYR A 25 -10.89 5.20 0.16
CA TYR A 25 -9.86 5.50 1.14
C TYR A 25 -9.79 7.00 1.45
N LEU A 26 -9.77 7.84 0.42
CA LEU A 26 -9.70 9.29 0.61
C LEU A 26 -10.98 9.86 1.25
N SER A 27 -12.12 9.23 1.02
CA SER A 27 -13.41 9.63 1.59
C SER A 27 -13.69 8.98 2.94
N GLN A 28 -12.79 8.11 3.41
CA GLN A 28 -12.93 7.36 4.66
C GLN A 28 -14.20 6.49 4.69
N THR A 29 -14.52 5.90 3.54
CA THR A 29 -15.62 4.94 3.39
C THR A 29 -15.08 3.56 3.07
N LYS A 30 -15.92 2.53 3.23
CA LYS A 30 -15.55 1.15 2.92
C LYS A 30 -15.46 0.96 1.39
N PRO A 31 -14.34 0.43 0.87
CA PRO A 31 -14.28 0.11 -0.56
C PRO A 31 -15.29 -0.98 -0.96
N GLU A 32 -15.91 -0.78 -2.12
CA GLU A 32 -16.80 -1.78 -2.74
C GLU A 32 -16.40 -1.89 -4.21
N LEU A 33 -15.84 -3.04 -4.58
CA LEU A 33 -15.24 -3.26 -5.89
C LEU A 33 -16.00 -4.35 -6.66
N GLU A 34 -16.06 -4.20 -7.99
CA GLU A 34 -16.60 -5.22 -8.87
C GLU A 34 -15.63 -6.38 -9.08
N ASN A 35 -14.34 -6.06 -9.12
CA ASN A 35 -13.23 -7.01 -9.27
C ASN A 35 -12.04 -6.49 -8.47
N ASP A 36 -10.97 -7.31 -8.38
CA ASP A 36 -9.72 -6.83 -7.82
C ASP A 36 -9.18 -5.67 -8.67
N GLY A 37 -8.52 -4.74 -7.99
CA GLY A 37 -7.93 -3.57 -8.66
C GLY A 37 -6.41 -3.56 -8.56
N TRP A 38 -5.76 -2.85 -9.48
CA TRP A 38 -4.31 -2.73 -9.54
C TRP A 38 -3.89 -1.27 -9.54
N ILE A 39 -2.82 -0.97 -8.78
CA ILE A 39 -2.15 0.33 -8.81
C ILE A 39 -0.66 0.12 -9.09
N TRP A 40 -0.11 0.98 -9.95
CA TRP A 40 1.32 1.08 -10.21
C TRP A 40 1.82 2.36 -9.55
N MET A 41 2.69 2.24 -8.55
CA MET A 41 3.38 3.37 -7.93
C MET A 41 4.87 3.19 -8.15
N LEU A 42 5.46 3.99 -9.02
CA LEU A 42 6.83 3.82 -9.45
C LEU A 42 7.81 4.80 -8.79
N HIS A 43 7.33 5.54 -7.79
CA HIS A 43 8.15 6.47 -7.00
C HIS A 43 7.97 6.19 -5.51
N GLY A 44 8.95 6.63 -4.72
CA GLY A 44 8.85 6.52 -3.27
C GLY A 44 7.81 7.46 -2.67
N ASP A 45 7.46 7.19 -1.43
CA ASP A 45 6.49 7.99 -0.69
C ASP A 45 7.09 8.52 0.64
N THR A 46 6.26 9.21 1.42
CA THR A 46 6.67 9.80 2.69
C THR A 46 6.56 8.84 3.87
N GLY A 47 6.11 7.62 3.63
CA GLY A 47 5.96 6.61 4.67
C GLY A 47 4.56 6.50 5.22
N VAL A 48 4.26 5.31 5.74
CA VAL A 48 2.96 4.96 6.29
C VAL A 48 3.12 3.80 7.27
N ASP A 49 2.23 3.71 8.26
CA ASP A 49 2.15 2.56 9.17
C ASP A 49 1.58 1.34 8.43
N ASN A 50 2.22 0.19 8.58
CA ASN A 50 1.78 -1.04 7.90
C ASN A 50 0.38 -1.49 8.30
N PHE A 51 -0.11 -1.10 9.47
CA PHE A 51 -1.40 -1.57 10.00
C PHE A 51 -2.46 -0.49 10.15
N ARG A 52 -2.07 0.79 10.16
CA ARG A 52 -2.98 1.88 10.49
C ARG A 52 -3.30 2.74 9.27
N PRO A 53 -4.54 2.70 8.75
CA PRO A 53 -4.97 3.60 7.69
C PRO A 53 -4.86 5.07 8.09
N TYR A 54 -4.65 5.92 7.10
CA TYR A 54 -4.58 7.39 7.26
C TYR A 54 -3.38 7.87 8.07
N SER A 55 -2.33 7.05 8.12
CA SER A 55 -1.11 7.37 8.88
C SER A 55 0.02 7.95 8.01
N GLU A 56 -0.24 8.22 6.74
CA GLU A 56 0.76 8.76 5.80
C GLU A 56 1.40 10.02 6.38
N GLY A 57 2.72 9.99 6.49
CA GLY A 57 3.48 11.11 7.04
C GLY A 57 3.43 11.26 8.55
N ASP A 58 2.70 10.43 9.27
CA ASP A 58 2.51 10.54 10.73
C ASP A 58 3.40 9.55 11.48
N LYS A 59 4.70 9.63 11.24
CA LYS A 59 5.68 8.72 11.85
C LYS A 59 5.74 8.84 13.36
N GLU A 60 5.50 10.04 13.90
CA GLU A 60 5.62 10.32 15.34
C GLU A 60 4.65 9.50 16.19
N ASN A 61 3.47 9.16 15.65
CA ASN A 61 2.44 8.42 16.36
C ASN A 61 2.39 6.94 15.96
N THR A 62 3.49 6.42 15.41
CA THR A 62 3.57 5.08 14.84
C THR A 62 4.72 4.32 15.47
N ASP A 63 4.53 3.02 15.70
CA ASP A 63 5.63 2.15 16.09
C ASP A 63 6.68 2.15 14.97
N PRO A 64 7.96 2.50 15.25
CA PRO A 64 8.99 2.52 14.21
C PRO A 64 9.16 1.18 13.48
N ASN A 65 8.82 0.06 14.13
CA ASN A 65 8.93 -1.26 13.50
C ASN A 65 7.84 -1.51 12.46
N ASP A 66 6.77 -0.72 12.48
CA ASP A 66 5.65 -0.84 11.54
C ASP A 66 5.67 0.23 10.46
N TRP A 67 6.62 1.15 10.51
CA TRP A 67 6.72 2.26 9.55
C TRP A 67 7.42 1.81 8.28
N ILE A 68 6.79 2.06 7.14
CA ILE A 68 7.31 1.64 5.83
C ILE A 68 7.43 2.85 4.92
N TYR A 69 8.61 3.04 4.34
CA TYR A 69 8.82 3.92 3.20
C TYR A 69 8.72 3.07 1.94
N SER A 70 7.62 3.24 1.20
CA SER A 70 7.40 2.44 0.00
C SER A 70 8.18 3.03 -1.16
N GLY A 71 9.06 2.24 -1.76
CA GLY A 71 9.68 2.54 -3.05
C GLY A 71 8.74 2.17 -4.20
N ALA A 72 9.30 1.90 -5.37
CA ALA A 72 8.50 1.47 -6.51
C ALA A 72 7.81 0.13 -6.22
N HIS A 73 6.51 0.06 -6.46
CA HIS A 73 5.72 -1.14 -6.17
C HIS A 73 4.43 -1.20 -6.98
N LEU A 74 3.89 -2.40 -7.08
CA LEU A 74 2.53 -2.64 -7.52
C LEU A 74 1.67 -2.88 -6.29
N MET A 75 0.37 -2.60 -6.39
CA MET A 75 -0.59 -2.87 -5.32
C MET A 75 -1.78 -3.62 -5.90
N LEU A 76 -2.20 -4.67 -5.20
CA LEU A 76 -3.45 -5.38 -5.50
C LEU A 76 -4.48 -4.99 -4.44
N MET A 77 -5.56 -4.34 -4.89
CA MET A 77 -6.71 -4.00 -4.05
C MET A 77 -7.74 -5.11 -4.20
N PRO A 78 -7.93 -5.97 -3.17
CA PRO A 78 -8.81 -7.12 -3.33
C PRO A 78 -10.27 -6.72 -3.28
N LYS A 79 -11.09 -7.36 -4.11
CA LYS A 79 -12.53 -7.26 -4.01
C LYS A 79 -13.03 -7.82 -2.68
N ASP A 80 -12.46 -8.97 -2.28
CA ASP A 80 -12.74 -9.62 -1.00
C ASP A 80 -11.56 -9.40 -0.05
N PRO A 81 -11.72 -8.59 1.01
CA PRO A 81 -10.63 -8.35 1.96
C PRO A 81 -10.05 -9.62 2.58
N ASP A 82 -10.84 -10.68 2.70
CA ASP A 82 -10.38 -11.93 3.32
C ASP A 82 -9.54 -12.78 2.37
N SER A 83 -9.52 -12.46 1.07
CA SER A 83 -8.77 -13.24 0.08
C SER A 83 -7.26 -13.20 0.28
N LEU A 84 -6.74 -12.23 1.02
CA LEU A 84 -5.32 -12.06 1.29
C LEU A 84 -4.89 -12.67 2.63
N GLY A 85 -5.74 -13.45 3.29
CA GLY A 85 -5.51 -13.94 4.65
C GLY A 85 -4.30 -14.86 4.79
N SER A 86 -3.86 -15.52 3.71
CA SER A 86 -2.69 -16.41 3.74
C SER A 86 -1.37 -15.68 3.46
N GLN A 87 -1.41 -14.39 3.12
CA GLN A 87 -0.21 -13.62 2.80
C GLN A 87 0.43 -13.06 4.07
N THR A 88 1.76 -12.91 4.05
CA THR A 88 2.49 -12.34 5.18
C THR A 88 2.30 -10.82 5.28
N THR A 89 2.42 -10.31 6.50
CA THR A 89 2.52 -8.85 6.74
C THR A 89 3.97 -8.39 6.89
N ASP A 90 4.93 -9.30 6.79
CA ASP A 90 6.35 -9.00 6.99
C ASP A 90 6.93 -8.35 5.72
N PHE A 91 7.16 -7.04 5.77
CA PHE A 91 7.71 -6.28 4.66
C PHE A 91 9.23 -6.39 4.53
N THR A 92 9.89 -7.14 5.41
CA THR A 92 11.36 -7.23 5.42
C THR A 92 11.92 -8.38 4.59
N THR A 93 11.06 -9.20 3.99
CA THR A 93 11.49 -10.41 3.27
C THR A 93 11.83 -10.17 1.80
N GLY A 94 11.43 -9.03 1.22
CA GLY A 94 11.56 -8.77 -0.22
C GLY A 94 10.47 -9.42 -1.07
N ALA A 95 9.62 -10.25 -0.47
CA ALA A 95 8.46 -10.84 -1.14
C ALA A 95 7.24 -9.93 -0.99
N PRO A 96 6.16 -10.17 -1.76
CA PRO A 96 4.91 -9.44 -1.55
C PRO A 96 4.41 -9.59 -0.10
N TYR A 97 3.79 -8.52 0.40
CA TYR A 97 3.27 -8.49 1.77
C TYR A 97 1.98 -7.69 1.84
N VAL A 98 1.20 -7.94 2.89
CA VAL A 98 -0.10 -7.31 3.10
C VAL A 98 0.06 -6.09 3.98
N MET A 99 -0.53 -4.97 3.57
CA MET A 99 -0.68 -3.76 4.37
C MET A 99 -2.12 -3.60 4.86
N MET A 100 -2.26 -2.97 6.01
CA MET A 100 -3.55 -2.62 6.61
C MET A 100 -4.43 -3.84 6.86
N LYS A 101 -3.80 -4.96 7.24
CA LYS A 101 -4.51 -6.19 7.58
C LYS A 101 -5.51 -5.94 8.71
N GLY A 102 -6.69 -6.54 8.60
CA GLY A 102 -7.74 -6.39 9.60
C GLY A 102 -8.58 -5.13 9.41
N THR A 103 -8.35 -4.37 8.36
CA THR A 103 -9.13 -3.17 8.03
C THR A 103 -9.82 -3.34 6.68
N PRO A 104 -10.83 -2.50 6.36
CA PRO A 104 -11.45 -2.52 5.03
C PRO A 104 -10.49 -2.12 3.90
N TYR A 105 -9.32 -1.58 4.24
CA TYR A 105 -8.33 -1.09 3.27
C TYR A 105 -7.17 -2.05 3.08
N VAL A 106 -7.32 -3.30 3.48
CA VAL A 106 -6.29 -4.32 3.28
C VAL A 106 -5.93 -4.43 1.80
N HIS A 107 -4.63 -4.52 1.51
CA HIS A 107 -4.15 -4.65 0.13
C HIS A 107 -2.80 -5.35 0.12
N LEU A 108 -2.41 -5.85 -1.06
CA LEU A 108 -1.14 -6.54 -1.25
C LEU A 108 -0.14 -5.58 -1.90
N MET A 109 1.05 -5.48 -1.29
CA MET A 109 2.17 -4.70 -1.80
C MET A 109 3.15 -5.65 -2.50
N ILE A 110 3.52 -5.30 -3.72
CA ILE A 110 4.41 -6.11 -4.55
C ILE A 110 5.64 -5.25 -4.90
N PRO A 111 6.74 -5.36 -4.14
CA PRO A 111 7.96 -4.59 -4.42
C PRO A 111 8.51 -4.90 -5.82
N VAL A 112 8.98 -3.86 -6.51
CA VAL A 112 9.63 -4.00 -7.81
C VAL A 112 11.00 -3.32 -7.76
N GLU A 113 11.72 -3.35 -8.85
CA GLU A 113 13.04 -2.73 -8.92
C GLU A 113 12.98 -1.26 -8.47
N GLY A 114 13.92 -0.86 -7.62
CA GLY A 114 13.98 0.47 -7.03
C GLY A 114 13.33 0.58 -5.66
N TYR A 115 12.53 -0.41 -5.24
CA TYR A 115 11.89 -0.39 -3.94
C TYR A 115 12.90 -0.30 -2.78
N TYR A 116 13.96 -1.09 -2.90
CA TYR A 116 14.95 -1.23 -1.82
C TYR A 116 15.86 -0.01 -1.66
N ASP A 117 15.82 0.92 -2.58
CA ASP A 117 16.52 2.20 -2.42
C ASP A 117 15.88 3.03 -1.32
N TYR A 118 14.59 2.81 -1.06
CA TYR A 118 13.82 3.51 -0.02
C TYR A 118 13.69 2.71 1.26
N GLN A 119 13.68 1.40 1.14
CA GLN A 119 13.47 0.48 2.27
C GLN A 119 14.50 -0.66 2.20
N PRO A 120 15.80 -0.37 2.48
CA PRO A 120 16.86 -1.38 2.32
C PRO A 120 16.66 -2.65 3.14
N GLU A 121 16.03 -2.55 4.31
CA GLU A 121 15.75 -3.70 5.17
C GLU A 121 14.73 -4.67 4.56
N ALA A 122 13.97 -4.25 3.57
CA ALA A 122 13.03 -5.09 2.86
C ALA A 122 13.66 -5.87 1.69
N ALA A 123 14.95 -5.63 1.42
CA ALA A 123 15.62 -6.33 0.34
C ALA A 123 15.68 -7.84 0.60
N PRO A 124 15.63 -8.67 -0.45
CA PRO A 124 15.78 -10.12 -0.30
C PRO A 124 17.09 -10.47 0.40
N LYS A 125 17.02 -11.47 1.26
CA LYS A 125 18.17 -11.90 2.07
C LYS A 125 18.66 -13.28 1.67
#